data_313ea1ad65af4179a2ff41532235e4e8
#
_entry.id   313ea1ad65af4179a2ff41532235e4e8
#
_cell.length_a   1.000
_cell.length_b   1.000
_cell.length_c   1.000
_cell.angle_alpha   90.00
_cell.angle_beta   90.00
_cell.angle_gamma   90.00
#
_symmetry.space_group_name_H-M   'P 1'
#
loop_
_entity.id
_entity.type
_entity.pdbx_description
1 polymer ?
#
loop_
_entity_poly.entity_id
_entity_poly.type
_entity_poly.pdbx_seq_one_letter_code
_entity_poly.pdbx_strand_id
1 'polypeptide(L)'
;MTVEKFDPKQTTTLDAPKTVLTEAAASTQTGNAQSRIGFVSLGCPKNLVDSERILTQLRTEGYDVVPTYNDADLVIVNTCGFIDAAVQESLDTIGEALKENGKVIVTGCLGIKEDEIREVHPNVLAITGPHAYEEVVNQVHDHLPKPGHNPFEHLIPDHGVKLTPRHYAYLKISEGCNNRCSFCIIPALRGDLVSRPINHVMIEAENLVKAGVKELLVISQDTSAYGVDVKYQAKKWRDKEYRTKFYDLCEALGTLETAEGERVWSRMHYVYPYPHVDDVIPMMRDGLILPYLDIPFQHASPTVLKAMRRPA
;
A
#
# COMPACT_ATOMS: atom_id res chain seq x y z
N MET A 1 0.63 20.40 -42.39
CA MET A 1 0.65 19.74 -41.08
C MET A 1 -0.29 18.54 -41.19
N THR A 2 0.27 17.38 -41.45
CA THR A 2 -0.47 16.10 -41.54
C THR A 2 -0.64 15.55 -40.13
N VAL A 3 -1.89 15.43 -39.72
CA VAL A 3 -2.26 14.80 -38.43
C VAL A 3 -2.09 13.29 -38.62
N GLU A 4 -1.10 12.69 -37.99
CA GLU A 4 -0.95 11.22 -37.93
C GLU A 4 -2.14 10.63 -37.18
N LYS A 5 -2.77 9.64 -37.81
CA LYS A 5 -3.89 8.89 -37.20
C LYS A 5 -3.35 8.02 -36.06
N PHE A 6 -3.92 8.18 -34.88
CA PHE A 6 -3.71 7.33 -33.71
C PHE A 6 -4.11 5.89 -34.04
N ASP A 7 -3.18 4.94 -33.96
CA ASP A 7 -3.44 3.50 -34.09
C ASP A 7 -3.70 2.90 -32.69
N PRO A 8 -4.95 2.45 -32.38
CA PRO A 8 -5.30 1.91 -31.09
C PRO A 8 -4.66 0.53 -30.77
N LYS A 9 -3.87 -0.05 -31.67
CA LYS A 9 -3.18 -1.33 -31.47
C LYS A 9 -1.74 -1.20 -30.96
N GLN A 10 -1.21 0.00 -30.80
CA GLN A 10 0.07 0.25 -30.11
C GLN A 10 -0.15 0.70 -28.67
N THR A 11 -0.85 -0.08 -27.88
CA THR A 11 -0.75 -0.01 -26.42
C THR A 11 0.56 -0.71 -26.06
N THR A 12 1.60 0.06 -25.80
CA THR A 12 2.71 -0.38 -24.96
C THR A 12 2.12 -0.70 -23.62
N THR A 13 2.00 -1.98 -23.32
CA THR A 13 1.78 -2.48 -21.96
C THR A 13 2.92 -1.91 -21.12
N LEU A 14 2.60 -0.92 -20.28
CA LEU A 14 3.46 -0.57 -19.16
C LEU A 14 3.39 -1.77 -18.22
N ASP A 15 4.31 -2.71 -18.39
CA ASP A 15 4.56 -3.74 -17.40
C ASP A 15 4.88 -3.05 -16.08
N ALA A 16 3.93 -3.05 -15.18
CA ALA A 16 4.20 -2.68 -13.79
C ALA A 16 5.29 -3.64 -13.30
N PRO A 17 6.40 -3.14 -12.75
CA PRO A 17 7.49 -4.02 -12.36
C PRO A 17 6.99 -5.02 -11.34
N LYS A 18 7.03 -6.31 -11.65
CA LYS A 18 6.91 -7.38 -10.66
C LYS A 18 8.05 -7.14 -9.67
N THR A 19 7.74 -6.63 -8.49
CA THR A 19 8.77 -6.44 -7.46
C THR A 19 9.09 -7.80 -6.86
N VAL A 20 9.94 -8.54 -7.53
CA VAL A 20 10.64 -9.68 -6.95
C VAL A 20 11.72 -9.08 -6.07
N LEU A 21 11.72 -9.40 -4.76
CA LEU A 21 12.68 -8.87 -3.80
C LEU A 21 14.09 -9.27 -4.22
N THR A 22 14.88 -8.33 -4.77
CA THR A 22 16.28 -8.54 -5.10
C THR A 22 17.15 -8.21 -3.88
N GLU A 23 17.96 -9.17 -3.49
CA GLU A 23 19.24 -9.18 -2.73
C GLU A 23 19.47 -8.26 -1.51
N ALA A 24 18.59 -7.38 -1.11
CA ALA A 24 18.91 -6.46 0.02
C ALA A 24 18.76 -7.08 1.43
N ALA A 25 18.42 -8.36 1.56
CA ALA A 25 18.15 -8.99 2.85
C ALA A 25 18.73 -10.41 3.04
N ALA A 26 19.70 -10.82 2.25
CA ALA A 26 20.37 -12.10 2.46
C ALA A 26 21.40 -11.97 3.59
N SER A 27 21.00 -12.25 4.82
CA SER A 27 21.92 -12.50 5.93
C SER A 27 22.27 -13.98 5.96
N THR A 28 23.51 -14.31 5.64
CA THR A 28 24.11 -15.63 5.92
C THR A 28 24.19 -15.85 7.43
N GLN A 29 23.37 -16.73 7.98
CA GLN A 29 23.57 -17.28 9.31
C GLN A 29 23.31 -18.78 9.34
N THR A 30 24.31 -19.50 9.80
CA THR A 30 24.33 -20.92 10.14
C THR A 30 23.78 -21.11 11.56
N GLY A 31 22.63 -21.80 11.68
CA GLY A 31 22.15 -22.27 12.99
C GLY A 31 20.62 -22.31 13.10
N ASN A 32 20.04 -23.50 13.09
CA ASN A 32 18.61 -23.87 13.04
C ASN A 32 17.90 -23.42 11.75
N ALA A 33 17.37 -24.38 11.01
CA ALA A 33 16.66 -24.10 9.76
C ALA A 33 15.47 -23.15 10.03
N GLN A 34 15.68 -21.87 9.77
CA GLN A 34 14.68 -20.82 9.90
C GLN A 34 13.69 -20.98 8.76
N SER A 35 12.39 -21.00 9.06
CA SER A 35 11.36 -21.11 8.01
C SER A 35 11.43 -19.91 7.05
N ARG A 36 11.47 -20.20 5.76
CA ARG A 36 11.69 -19.23 4.69
C ARG A 36 10.40 -18.96 3.93
N ILE A 37 10.08 -17.69 3.73
CA ILE A 37 8.86 -17.25 3.08
C ILE A 37 9.20 -16.51 1.78
N GLY A 38 8.65 -16.99 0.67
CA GLY A 38 8.59 -16.23 -0.58
C GLY A 38 7.43 -15.24 -0.52
N PHE A 39 7.62 -14.05 -1.08
CA PHE A 39 6.56 -13.04 -1.08
C PHE A 39 6.45 -12.36 -2.43
N VAL A 40 5.24 -12.30 -2.98
CA VAL A 40 4.93 -11.58 -4.21
C VAL A 40 3.93 -10.47 -3.89
N SER A 41 4.25 -9.24 -4.29
CA SER A 41 3.37 -8.07 -4.14
C SER A 41 2.92 -7.60 -5.51
N LEU A 42 1.63 -7.70 -5.79
CA LEU A 42 1.01 -7.26 -7.03
C LEU A 42 0.15 -6.01 -6.81
N GLY A 43 -0.06 -5.24 -7.88
CA GLY A 43 -1.01 -4.15 -7.93
C GLY A 43 -0.46 -2.79 -7.47
N CYS A 44 -1.27 -2.05 -6.72
CA CYS A 44 -1.08 -0.61 -6.49
C CYS A 44 -0.22 -0.30 -5.24
N PRO A 45 0.20 0.98 -5.06
CA PRO A 45 0.94 1.42 -3.86
C PRO A 45 0.30 1.05 -2.52
N LYS A 46 -1.03 0.97 -2.44
CA LYS A 46 -1.73 0.56 -1.21
C LYS A 46 -1.45 -0.90 -0.87
N ASN A 47 -1.45 -1.76 -1.89
CA ASN A 47 -1.08 -3.18 -1.74
C ASN A 47 0.39 -3.35 -1.35
N LEU A 48 1.26 -2.49 -1.87
CA LEU A 48 2.69 -2.51 -1.51
C LEU A 48 2.89 -2.18 -0.02
N VAL A 49 2.20 -1.17 0.51
CA VAL A 49 2.23 -0.86 1.97
C VAL A 49 1.65 -2.03 2.79
N ASP A 50 0.61 -2.71 2.29
CA ASP A 50 0.07 -3.91 2.93
C ASP A 50 1.13 -5.02 2.99
N SER A 51 1.88 -5.22 1.89
CA SER A 51 3.00 -6.15 1.82
C SER A 51 4.12 -5.80 2.80
N GLU A 52 4.52 -4.53 2.88
CA GLU A 52 5.53 -4.05 3.82
C GLU A 52 5.15 -4.34 5.27
N ARG A 53 3.87 -4.19 5.63
CA ARG A 53 3.35 -4.52 6.96
C ARG A 53 3.41 -6.00 7.27
N ILE A 54 2.94 -6.85 6.35
CA ILE A 54 2.99 -8.32 6.50
C ILE A 54 4.43 -8.77 6.65
N LEU A 55 5.33 -8.32 5.78
CA LEU A 55 6.74 -8.64 5.82
C LEU A 55 7.42 -8.18 7.12
N THR A 56 7.08 -6.98 7.61
CA THR A 56 7.58 -6.47 8.88
C THR A 56 7.19 -7.40 10.03
N GLN A 57 5.93 -7.84 10.08
CA GLN A 57 5.45 -8.73 11.13
C GLN A 57 6.11 -10.11 11.04
N LEU A 58 6.20 -10.71 9.85
CA LEU A 58 6.88 -12.00 9.64
C LEU A 58 8.34 -11.95 10.05
N ARG A 59 9.05 -10.88 9.67
CA ARG A 59 10.45 -10.67 10.08
C ARG A 59 10.58 -10.49 11.60
N THR A 60 9.66 -9.75 12.23
CA THR A 60 9.60 -9.58 13.70
C THR A 60 9.42 -10.91 14.41
N GLU A 61 8.72 -11.86 13.80
CA GLU A 61 8.50 -13.19 14.36
C GLU A 61 9.61 -14.20 14.00
N GLY A 62 10.64 -13.76 13.27
CA GLY A 62 11.85 -14.53 13.00
C GLY A 62 11.81 -15.34 11.69
N TYR A 63 10.82 -15.13 10.82
CA TYR A 63 10.82 -15.75 9.49
C TYR A 63 11.82 -15.06 8.56
N ASP A 64 12.52 -15.85 7.76
CA ASP A 64 13.33 -15.31 6.66
C ASP A 64 12.50 -15.08 5.41
N VAL A 65 12.80 -13.98 4.70
CA VAL A 65 12.17 -13.66 3.42
C VAL A 65 13.17 -13.93 2.31
N VAL A 66 12.76 -14.77 1.36
CA VAL A 66 13.62 -15.21 0.23
C VAL A 66 13.06 -14.72 -1.11
N PRO A 67 13.93 -14.45 -2.10
CA PRO A 67 13.52 -13.83 -3.36
C PRO A 67 12.93 -14.81 -4.38
N THR A 68 13.06 -16.14 -4.17
CA THR A 68 12.63 -17.15 -5.13
C THR A 68 11.58 -18.10 -4.56
N TYR A 69 10.73 -18.63 -5.40
CA TYR A 69 9.71 -19.59 -4.98
C TYR A 69 10.33 -20.91 -4.48
N ASN A 70 11.37 -21.39 -5.18
CA ASN A 70 12.01 -22.68 -4.88
C ASN A 70 12.79 -22.69 -3.57
N ASP A 71 13.30 -21.54 -3.13
CA ASP A 71 14.03 -21.41 -1.86
C ASP A 71 13.10 -21.22 -0.67
N ALA A 72 11.80 -20.98 -0.92
CA ALA A 72 10.80 -20.76 0.11
C ALA A 72 10.19 -22.07 0.61
N ASP A 73 9.87 -22.12 1.89
CA ASP A 73 9.09 -23.19 2.49
C ASP A 73 7.58 -22.96 2.33
N LEU A 74 7.18 -21.72 2.05
CA LEU A 74 5.82 -21.26 1.74
C LEU A 74 5.88 -19.92 0.97
N VAL A 75 4.94 -19.70 0.06
CA VAL A 75 4.83 -18.46 -0.72
C VAL A 75 3.54 -17.70 -0.34
N ILE A 76 3.64 -16.40 -0.15
CA ILE A 76 2.50 -15.49 0.01
C ILE A 76 2.37 -14.65 -1.26
N VAL A 77 1.17 -14.64 -1.86
CA VAL A 77 0.83 -13.80 -3.01
C VAL A 77 -0.18 -12.74 -2.58
N ASN A 78 0.27 -11.48 -2.50
CA ASN A 78 -0.61 -10.33 -2.26
C ASN A 78 -1.16 -9.82 -3.59
N THR A 79 -2.45 -10.02 -3.81
CA THR A 79 -3.13 -9.94 -5.11
C THR A 79 -3.86 -8.62 -5.34
N CYS A 80 -4.05 -8.28 -6.61
CA CYS A 80 -4.90 -7.17 -7.05
C CYS A 80 -6.20 -7.70 -7.69
N GLY A 81 -7.34 -7.09 -7.36
CA GLY A 81 -8.66 -7.44 -7.89
C GLY A 81 -9.39 -6.25 -8.52
N PHE A 82 -8.67 -5.18 -8.92
CA PHE A 82 -9.26 -3.90 -9.28
C PHE A 82 -9.78 -3.85 -10.71
N ILE A 83 -9.04 -4.41 -11.66
CA ILE A 83 -9.42 -4.52 -13.08
C ILE A 83 -9.17 -5.95 -13.58
N ASP A 84 -9.84 -6.35 -14.64
CA ASP A 84 -9.77 -7.72 -15.17
C ASP A 84 -8.33 -8.17 -15.48
N ALA A 85 -7.51 -7.29 -16.06
CA ALA A 85 -6.11 -7.58 -16.33
C ALA A 85 -5.30 -7.87 -15.06
N ALA A 86 -5.57 -7.15 -13.95
CA ALA A 86 -4.91 -7.38 -12.68
C ALA A 86 -5.44 -8.64 -11.96
N VAL A 87 -6.70 -8.99 -12.18
CA VAL A 87 -7.26 -10.29 -11.72
C VAL A 87 -6.54 -11.42 -12.44
N GLN A 88 -6.41 -11.34 -13.76
CA GLN A 88 -5.71 -12.37 -14.54
C GLN A 88 -4.25 -12.49 -14.13
N GLU A 89 -3.51 -11.37 -14.01
CA GLU A 89 -2.13 -11.37 -13.52
C GLU A 89 -2.01 -12.04 -12.14
N SER A 90 -2.98 -11.76 -11.24
CA SER A 90 -3.00 -12.38 -9.91
C SER A 90 -3.22 -13.89 -9.99
N LEU A 91 -4.16 -14.36 -10.80
CA LEU A 91 -4.42 -15.79 -11.00
C LEU A 91 -3.21 -16.50 -11.64
N ASP A 92 -2.62 -15.91 -12.66
CA ASP A 92 -1.43 -16.47 -13.33
C ASP A 92 -0.25 -16.58 -12.34
N THR A 93 -0.03 -15.56 -11.51
CA THR A 93 1.03 -15.56 -10.49
C THR A 93 0.78 -16.60 -9.38
N ILE A 94 -0.45 -16.79 -8.96
CA ILE A 94 -0.82 -17.87 -8.02
C ILE A 94 -0.48 -19.24 -8.64
N GLY A 95 -0.84 -19.45 -9.92
CA GLY A 95 -0.54 -20.68 -10.66
C GLY A 95 0.96 -20.95 -10.80
N GLU A 96 1.75 -19.90 -11.09
CA GLU A 96 3.21 -19.97 -11.12
C GLU A 96 3.79 -20.38 -9.76
N ALA A 97 3.37 -19.72 -8.68
CA ALA A 97 3.83 -20.05 -7.33
C ALA A 97 3.45 -21.47 -6.90
N LEU A 98 2.24 -21.92 -7.20
CA LEU A 98 1.81 -23.29 -6.93
C LEU A 98 2.61 -24.34 -7.69
N LYS A 99 2.95 -24.06 -8.94
CA LYS A 99 3.75 -24.96 -9.79
C LYS A 99 5.18 -25.11 -9.27
N GLU A 100 5.79 -24.02 -8.82
CA GLU A 100 7.19 -24.02 -8.39
C GLU A 100 7.39 -24.39 -6.92
N ASN A 101 6.47 -24.02 -6.02
CA ASN A 101 6.59 -24.24 -4.57
C ASN A 101 5.54 -25.24 -4.03
N GLY A 102 4.29 -25.13 -4.50
CA GLY A 102 3.18 -25.99 -4.06
C GLY A 102 2.46 -25.54 -2.79
N LYS A 103 3.04 -24.67 -1.96
CA LYS A 103 2.45 -24.14 -0.72
C LYS A 103 2.23 -22.65 -0.86
N VAL A 104 1.01 -22.25 -1.17
CA VAL A 104 0.66 -20.86 -1.45
C VAL A 104 -0.47 -20.37 -0.55
N ILE A 105 -0.26 -19.21 0.08
CA ILE A 105 -1.28 -18.41 0.75
C ILE A 105 -1.57 -17.19 -0.12
N VAL A 106 -2.84 -16.90 -0.35
CA VAL A 106 -3.28 -15.74 -1.12
C VAL A 106 -3.86 -14.68 -0.18
N THR A 107 -3.52 -13.42 -0.41
CA THR A 107 -4.09 -12.27 0.30
C THR A 107 -4.35 -11.11 -0.67
N GLY A 108 -4.91 -10.01 -0.15
CA GLY A 108 -5.12 -8.79 -0.92
C GLY A 108 -6.51 -8.67 -1.56
N CYS A 109 -6.63 -7.75 -2.51
CA CYS A 109 -7.93 -7.33 -3.02
C CYS A 109 -8.71 -8.46 -3.74
N LEU A 110 -8.03 -9.37 -4.43
CA LEU A 110 -8.69 -10.51 -5.07
C LEU A 110 -9.16 -11.54 -4.04
N GLY A 111 -8.55 -11.59 -2.85
CA GLY A 111 -8.88 -12.56 -1.81
C GLY A 111 -10.34 -12.52 -1.35
N ILE A 112 -11.08 -11.42 -1.54
CA ILE A 112 -12.51 -11.37 -1.26
C ILE A 112 -13.38 -12.19 -2.23
N LYS A 113 -12.80 -12.57 -3.38
CA LYS A 113 -13.42 -13.45 -4.37
C LYS A 113 -12.84 -14.87 -4.26
N GLU A 114 -12.92 -15.42 -3.06
CA GLU A 114 -12.34 -16.72 -2.76
C GLU A 114 -12.81 -17.83 -3.72
N ASP A 115 -14.10 -17.84 -4.06
CA ASP A 115 -14.67 -18.85 -4.98
C ASP A 115 -14.00 -18.77 -6.36
N GLU A 116 -13.77 -17.57 -6.90
CA GLU A 116 -13.09 -17.37 -8.18
C GLU A 116 -11.64 -17.89 -8.17
N ILE A 117 -10.92 -17.68 -7.06
CA ILE A 117 -9.56 -18.19 -6.90
C ILE A 117 -9.58 -19.72 -6.79
N ARG A 118 -10.47 -20.30 -5.98
CA ARG A 118 -10.53 -21.75 -5.77
C ARG A 118 -11.02 -22.53 -6.99
N GLU A 119 -11.86 -21.92 -7.83
CA GLU A 119 -12.26 -22.53 -9.09
C GLU A 119 -11.06 -22.76 -10.03
N VAL A 120 -10.13 -21.81 -10.07
CA VAL A 120 -8.92 -21.89 -10.93
C VAL A 120 -7.79 -22.64 -10.20
N HIS A 121 -7.62 -22.42 -8.90
CA HIS A 121 -6.53 -22.93 -8.07
C HIS A 121 -7.04 -23.59 -6.78
N PRO A 122 -7.61 -24.78 -6.86
CA PRO A 122 -8.21 -25.47 -5.67
C PRO A 122 -7.17 -25.85 -4.61
N ASN A 123 -5.88 -25.87 -4.94
CA ASN A 123 -4.79 -26.30 -4.04
C ASN A 123 -4.18 -25.15 -3.21
N VAL A 124 -4.71 -23.93 -3.30
CA VAL A 124 -4.28 -22.81 -2.44
C VAL A 124 -4.57 -23.15 -0.97
N LEU A 125 -3.56 -22.98 -0.10
CA LEU A 125 -3.66 -23.37 1.32
C LEU A 125 -4.68 -22.51 2.07
N ALA A 126 -4.55 -21.20 1.93
CA ALA A 126 -5.45 -20.24 2.57
C ALA A 126 -5.64 -19.00 1.69
N ILE A 127 -6.80 -18.34 1.84
CA ILE A 127 -7.14 -17.12 1.15
C ILE A 127 -7.65 -16.12 2.19
N THR A 128 -7.07 -14.92 2.21
CA THR A 128 -7.48 -13.82 3.09
C THR A 128 -7.77 -12.57 2.28
N GLY A 129 -8.57 -11.67 2.83
CA GLY A 129 -8.92 -10.40 2.19
C GLY A 129 -7.85 -9.31 2.35
N PRO A 130 -8.09 -8.10 1.82
CA PRO A 130 -7.29 -6.93 2.12
C PRO A 130 -7.41 -6.57 3.62
N HIS A 131 -6.37 -5.99 4.21
CA HIS A 131 -6.27 -5.60 5.64
C HIS A 131 -6.18 -6.78 6.64
N ALA A 132 -6.17 -8.00 6.19
CA ALA A 132 -6.12 -9.20 7.02
C ALA A 132 -4.68 -9.56 7.46
N TYR A 133 -3.89 -8.57 7.91
CA TYR A 133 -2.45 -8.74 8.20
C TYR A 133 -2.19 -9.82 9.24
N GLU A 134 -2.92 -9.78 10.37
CA GLU A 134 -2.80 -10.76 11.45
C GLU A 134 -3.26 -12.15 10.99
N GLU A 135 -4.32 -12.20 10.19
CA GLU A 135 -4.84 -13.46 9.64
C GLU A 135 -3.84 -14.13 8.71
N VAL A 136 -3.17 -13.36 7.82
CA VAL A 136 -2.09 -13.88 6.96
C VAL A 136 -0.99 -14.52 7.81
N VAL A 137 -0.55 -13.85 8.88
CA VAL A 137 0.50 -14.37 9.76
C VAL A 137 0.02 -15.61 10.51
N ASN A 138 -1.23 -15.65 10.98
CA ASN A 138 -1.82 -16.83 11.59
C ASN A 138 -1.86 -18.01 10.60
N GLN A 139 -2.25 -17.76 9.34
CA GLN A 139 -2.22 -18.78 8.30
C GLN A 139 -0.79 -19.29 8.03
N VAL A 140 0.22 -18.45 8.14
CA VAL A 140 1.62 -18.90 8.07
C VAL A 140 1.95 -19.84 9.24
N HIS A 141 1.53 -19.50 10.47
CA HIS A 141 1.75 -20.33 11.66
C HIS A 141 1.06 -21.70 11.57
N ASP A 142 -0.10 -21.77 10.91
CA ASP A 142 -0.84 -23.02 10.73
C ASP A 142 -0.11 -23.99 9.77
N HIS A 143 0.74 -23.47 8.89
CA HIS A 143 1.41 -24.24 7.83
C HIS A 143 2.93 -24.37 7.99
N LEU A 144 3.55 -23.49 8.80
CA LEU A 144 4.98 -23.53 9.10
C LEU A 144 5.22 -23.49 10.60
N PRO A 145 6.25 -24.20 11.10
CA PRO A 145 6.64 -24.05 12.50
C PRO A 145 7.08 -22.62 12.79
N LYS A 146 6.61 -22.08 13.92
CA LYS A 146 7.03 -20.76 14.37
C LYS A 146 8.53 -20.78 14.67
N PRO A 147 9.32 -19.87 14.08
CA PRO A 147 10.75 -19.81 14.32
C PRO A 147 11.06 -19.52 15.79
N GLY A 148 12.21 -20.02 16.27
CA GLY A 148 12.75 -19.57 17.55
C GLY A 148 13.17 -18.09 17.40
N HIS A 149 12.39 -17.19 18.01
CA HIS A 149 12.67 -15.76 17.93
C HIS A 149 13.69 -15.34 18.98
N ASN A 150 14.81 -14.74 18.52
CA ASN A 150 15.76 -14.03 19.36
C ASN A 150 15.61 -12.52 19.12
N PRO A 151 15.00 -11.76 20.06
CA PRO A 151 14.77 -10.32 19.86
C PRO A 151 16.06 -9.50 19.76
N PHE A 152 17.21 -10.07 20.11
CA PHE A 152 18.51 -9.39 19.99
C PHE A 152 19.20 -9.63 18.64
N GLU A 153 18.79 -10.66 17.90
CA GLU A 153 19.34 -11.00 16.58
C GLU A 153 18.43 -10.53 15.44
N HIS A 154 17.12 -10.52 15.67
CA HIS A 154 16.12 -10.14 14.68
C HIS A 154 15.67 -8.68 14.88
N LEU A 155 16.63 -7.76 14.76
CA LEU A 155 16.34 -6.32 14.85
C LEU A 155 15.68 -5.83 13.57
N ILE A 156 14.46 -5.30 13.70
CA ILE A 156 13.77 -4.61 12.62
C ILE A 156 13.82 -3.11 12.89
N PRO A 157 14.19 -2.29 11.89
CA PRO A 157 14.14 -0.85 12.04
C PRO A 157 12.75 -0.33 12.42
N ASP A 158 12.67 0.79 13.14
CA ASP A 158 11.40 1.42 13.58
C ASP A 158 10.45 1.76 12.43
N HIS A 159 10.97 1.88 11.20
CA HIS A 159 10.20 2.10 9.99
C HIS A 159 9.70 0.80 9.34
N GLY A 160 10.05 -0.37 9.88
CA GLY A 160 9.70 -1.67 9.33
C GLY A 160 10.47 -2.05 8.05
N VAL A 161 9.98 -3.08 7.36
CA VAL A 161 10.46 -3.47 6.03
C VAL A 161 9.93 -2.49 5.00
N LYS A 162 10.81 -1.99 4.14
CA LYS A 162 10.48 -1.05 3.07
C LYS A 162 10.83 -1.65 1.71
N LEU A 163 9.86 -1.73 0.81
CA LEU A 163 10.03 -2.28 -0.55
C LEU A 163 10.32 -1.21 -1.60
N THR A 164 10.08 0.07 -1.27
CA THR A 164 10.41 1.19 -2.14
C THR A 164 11.91 1.52 -2.09
N PRO A 165 12.47 2.18 -3.13
CA PRO A 165 13.81 2.75 -3.08
C PRO A 165 14.03 3.64 -1.85
N ARG A 166 15.30 3.78 -1.45
CA ARG A 166 15.66 4.43 -0.17
C ARG A 166 15.15 5.86 -0.03
N HIS A 167 15.08 6.61 -1.13
CA HIS A 167 14.80 8.05 -1.11
C HIS A 167 13.32 8.40 -0.99
N TYR A 168 12.38 7.49 -1.25
CA TYR A 168 10.94 7.76 -1.06
C TYR A 168 10.23 6.60 -0.37
N ALA A 169 9.06 6.90 0.21
CA ALA A 169 8.16 5.89 0.77
C ALA A 169 6.70 6.29 0.57
N TYR A 170 5.83 5.29 0.52
CA TYR A 170 4.39 5.52 0.59
C TYR A 170 3.94 5.69 2.03
N LEU A 171 3.16 6.72 2.29
CA LEU A 171 2.54 6.98 3.59
C LEU A 171 1.02 6.80 3.46
N LYS A 172 0.53 5.65 3.89
CA LYS A 172 -0.90 5.33 3.81
C LYS A 172 -1.66 5.90 5.01
N ILE A 173 -2.58 6.85 4.78
CA ILE A 173 -3.25 7.61 5.83
C ILE A 173 -4.65 7.09 6.17
N SER A 174 -5.29 6.39 5.24
CA SER A 174 -6.61 5.79 5.44
C SER A 174 -6.83 4.60 4.51
N GLU A 175 -7.88 3.84 4.79
CA GLU A 175 -8.37 2.72 4.00
C GLU A 175 -9.82 2.94 3.59
N GLY A 176 -10.26 2.26 2.51
CA GLY A 176 -11.64 2.30 2.07
C GLY A 176 -12.09 3.66 1.51
N CYS A 177 -13.32 3.73 1.05
CA CYS A 177 -13.87 4.94 0.46
C CYS A 177 -15.38 4.99 0.65
N ASN A 178 -15.90 6.13 1.13
CA ASN A 178 -17.33 6.35 1.30
C ASN A 178 -18.05 6.80 0.02
N ASN A 179 -17.31 7.15 -1.03
CA ASN A 179 -17.91 7.46 -2.33
C ASN A 179 -18.50 6.19 -2.95
N ARG A 180 -19.67 6.34 -3.55
CA ARG A 180 -20.41 5.25 -4.20
C ARG A 180 -20.52 5.51 -5.71
N CYS A 181 -19.38 5.87 -6.33
CA CYS A 181 -19.31 6.08 -7.77
C CYS A 181 -19.76 4.81 -8.49
N SER A 182 -20.65 4.97 -9.49
CA SER A 182 -21.34 3.85 -10.14
C SER A 182 -20.42 2.87 -10.89
N PHE A 183 -19.20 3.29 -11.20
CA PHE A 183 -18.19 2.53 -11.92
C PHE A 183 -17.09 1.94 -11.01
N CYS A 184 -17.13 2.22 -9.68
CA CYS A 184 -16.00 1.97 -8.79
C CYS A 184 -16.26 0.79 -7.87
N ILE A 185 -15.35 -0.18 -7.89
CA ILE A 185 -15.39 -1.39 -7.07
C ILE A 185 -14.74 -1.22 -5.69
N ILE A 186 -14.01 -0.11 -5.44
CA ILE A 186 -13.21 0.07 -4.22
C ILE A 186 -14.00 -0.17 -2.92
N PRO A 187 -15.23 0.38 -2.75
CA PRO A 187 -15.97 0.13 -1.51
C PRO A 187 -16.31 -1.35 -1.27
N ALA A 188 -16.50 -2.12 -2.35
CA ALA A 188 -16.71 -3.57 -2.22
C ALA A 188 -15.42 -4.32 -1.87
N LEU A 189 -14.25 -3.86 -2.37
CA LEU A 189 -12.97 -4.50 -2.12
C LEU A 189 -12.35 -4.11 -0.76
N ARG A 190 -12.46 -2.82 -0.38
CA ARG A 190 -11.71 -2.25 0.76
C ARG A 190 -12.60 -1.63 1.85
N GLY A 191 -13.92 -1.76 1.70
CA GLY A 191 -14.88 -1.25 2.68
C GLY A 191 -15.02 0.28 2.68
N ASP A 192 -15.65 0.77 3.74
CA ASP A 192 -15.84 2.19 4.01
C ASP A 192 -14.55 2.86 4.48
N LEU A 193 -14.53 4.19 4.42
CA LEU A 193 -13.40 4.99 4.88
C LEU A 193 -13.08 4.72 6.35
N VAL A 194 -11.84 4.38 6.63
CA VAL A 194 -11.26 4.25 7.97
C VAL A 194 -9.97 5.06 8.02
N SER A 195 -10.00 6.20 8.68
CA SER A 195 -8.85 7.10 8.82
C SER A 195 -7.95 6.70 9.98
N ARG A 196 -6.65 6.69 9.74
CA ARG A 196 -5.66 6.53 10.80
C ARG A 196 -5.56 7.82 11.62
N PRO A 197 -5.42 7.76 12.95
CA PRO A 197 -5.18 8.95 13.78
C PRO A 197 -3.94 9.71 13.28
N ILE A 198 -4.03 11.04 13.21
CA ILE A 198 -2.95 11.88 12.64
C ILE A 198 -1.61 11.71 13.37
N ASN A 199 -1.63 11.54 14.68
CA ASN A 199 -0.39 11.28 15.44
C ASN A 199 0.30 9.97 15.04
N HIS A 200 -0.45 8.90 14.73
CA HIS A 200 0.14 7.64 14.25
C HIS A 200 0.73 7.79 12.85
N VAL A 201 0.05 8.54 11.97
CA VAL A 201 0.56 8.85 10.64
C VAL A 201 1.87 9.64 10.74
N MET A 202 1.92 10.65 11.61
CA MET A 202 3.10 11.50 11.78
C MET A 202 4.28 10.78 12.44
N ILE A 203 4.04 9.85 13.38
CA ILE A 203 5.10 9.01 13.96
C ILE A 203 5.72 8.13 12.88
N GLU A 204 4.90 7.50 12.03
CA GLU A 204 5.41 6.71 10.90
C GLU A 204 6.20 7.58 9.91
N ALA A 205 5.69 8.76 9.58
CA ALA A 205 6.39 9.72 8.72
C ALA A 205 7.76 10.12 9.28
N GLU A 206 7.85 10.41 10.58
CA GLU A 206 9.12 10.71 11.25
C GLU A 206 10.11 9.55 11.19
N ASN A 207 9.64 8.32 11.41
CA ASN A 207 10.49 7.14 11.38
C ASN A 207 11.04 6.88 9.96
N LEU A 208 10.21 7.08 8.93
CA LEU A 208 10.63 7.00 7.53
C LEU A 208 11.70 8.06 7.20
N VAL A 209 11.50 9.30 7.64
CA VAL A 209 12.46 10.40 7.43
C VAL A 209 13.78 10.13 8.15
N LYS A 210 13.74 9.67 9.41
CA LYS A 210 14.94 9.23 10.16
C LYS A 210 15.70 8.11 9.46
N ALA A 211 14.99 7.24 8.74
CA ALA A 211 15.58 6.18 7.93
C ALA A 211 16.19 6.67 6.60
N GLY A 212 16.13 7.97 6.31
CA GLY A 212 16.70 8.61 5.13
C GLY A 212 15.75 8.80 3.95
N VAL A 213 14.44 8.65 4.17
CA VAL A 213 13.42 8.99 3.17
C VAL A 213 13.38 10.52 2.99
N LYS A 214 13.44 10.98 1.75
CA LYS A 214 13.40 12.41 1.38
C LYS A 214 12.06 12.83 0.78
N GLU A 215 11.27 11.87 0.29
CA GLU A 215 9.95 12.12 -0.28
C GLU A 215 8.90 11.15 0.30
N LEU A 216 7.80 11.70 0.81
CA LEU A 216 6.62 10.98 1.26
C LEU A 216 5.50 11.08 0.22
N LEU A 217 5.12 9.95 -0.34
CA LEU A 217 3.99 9.82 -1.25
C LEU A 217 2.75 9.47 -0.42
N VAL A 218 1.94 10.49 -0.11
CA VAL A 218 0.74 10.34 0.72
C VAL A 218 -0.36 9.68 -0.09
N ILE A 219 -0.83 8.54 0.36
CA ILE A 219 -1.79 7.70 -0.36
C ILE A 219 -2.99 7.28 0.49
N SER A 220 -4.13 7.17 -0.17
CA SER A 220 -5.34 6.49 0.29
C SER A 220 -6.24 6.20 -0.92
N GLN A 221 -7.51 5.84 -0.72
CA GLN A 221 -8.50 5.77 -1.80
C GLN A 221 -9.13 7.14 -2.11
N ASP A 222 -9.23 8.00 -1.09
CA ASP A 222 -9.67 9.39 -1.18
C ASP A 222 -8.92 10.19 -0.10
N THR A 223 -7.80 10.78 -0.48
CA THR A 223 -6.90 11.48 0.45
C THR A 223 -7.53 12.74 1.02
N SER A 224 -8.36 13.42 0.25
CA SER A 224 -9.05 14.66 0.69
C SER A 224 -10.20 14.41 1.68
N ALA A 225 -10.72 13.18 1.76
CA ALA A 225 -11.73 12.80 2.75
C ALA A 225 -11.14 12.36 4.10
N TYR A 226 -9.82 12.44 4.27
CA TYR A 226 -9.14 12.02 5.50
C TYR A 226 -9.75 12.67 6.75
N GLY A 227 -10.18 11.81 7.69
CA GLY A 227 -10.71 12.19 8.99
C GLY A 227 -12.22 12.43 9.05
N VAL A 228 -12.94 12.37 7.93
CA VAL A 228 -14.42 12.54 7.91
C VAL A 228 -15.12 11.49 8.78
N ASP A 229 -14.69 10.25 8.72
CA ASP A 229 -15.23 9.11 9.45
C ASP A 229 -15.06 9.25 10.98
N VAL A 230 -13.95 9.83 11.42
CA VAL A 230 -13.64 10.10 12.84
C VAL A 230 -14.01 11.52 13.29
N LYS A 231 -14.81 12.24 12.49
CA LYS A 231 -15.29 13.60 12.78
C LYS A 231 -14.16 14.57 13.12
N TYR A 232 -13.04 14.43 12.42
CA TYR A 232 -11.85 15.26 12.58
C TYR A 232 -11.29 15.26 14.01
N GLN A 233 -11.27 14.11 14.66
CA GLN A 233 -10.77 13.97 16.03
C GLN A 233 -9.36 14.55 16.15
N ALA A 234 -9.14 15.37 17.17
CA ALA A 234 -7.85 15.97 17.47
C ALA A 234 -6.94 14.98 18.21
N LYS A 235 -5.65 15.01 17.89
CA LYS A 235 -4.59 14.23 18.54
C LYS A 235 -3.33 15.08 18.67
N LYS A 236 -2.62 14.88 19.77
CA LYS A 236 -1.35 15.55 20.01
C LYS A 236 -0.23 14.83 19.27
N TRP A 237 0.59 15.60 18.52
CA TRP A 237 1.85 15.17 17.95
C TRP A 237 2.91 16.24 18.20
N ARG A 238 4.05 15.86 18.77
CA ARG A 238 5.01 16.79 19.39
C ARG A 238 4.30 17.70 20.41
N ASP A 239 4.51 18.98 20.35
CA ASP A 239 3.91 19.96 21.28
C ASP A 239 2.61 20.61 20.78
N LYS A 240 2.13 20.23 19.58
CA LYS A 240 0.95 20.79 18.95
C LYS A 240 -0.18 19.76 18.83
N GLU A 241 -1.42 20.22 18.98
CA GLU A 241 -2.61 19.44 18.68
C GLU A 241 -3.03 19.67 17.21
N TYR A 242 -3.26 18.58 16.50
CA TYR A 242 -3.72 18.55 15.13
C TYR A 242 -5.01 17.73 15.02
N ARG A 243 -5.91 18.15 14.16
CA ARG A 243 -7.10 17.36 13.84
C ARG A 243 -6.73 16.29 12.80
N THR A 244 -7.35 15.14 12.92
CA THR A 244 -7.29 14.12 11.85
C THR A 244 -8.08 14.67 10.64
N LYS A 245 -7.47 15.54 9.85
CA LYS A 245 -8.05 16.28 8.73
C LYS A 245 -6.99 16.52 7.66
N PHE A 246 -7.40 16.55 6.41
CA PHE A 246 -6.50 16.72 5.26
C PHE A 246 -5.63 17.99 5.38
N TYR A 247 -6.22 19.14 5.71
CA TYR A 247 -5.49 20.40 5.90
C TYR A 247 -4.42 20.31 7.00
N ASP A 248 -4.81 19.84 8.18
CA ASP A 248 -3.91 19.73 9.34
C ASP A 248 -2.76 18.73 9.07
N LEU A 249 -3.05 17.65 8.30
CA LEU A 249 -2.03 16.70 7.87
C LEU A 249 -1.01 17.36 6.93
N CYS A 250 -1.46 18.14 5.96
CA CYS A 250 -0.57 18.89 5.06
C CYS A 250 0.32 19.87 5.84
N GLU A 251 -0.26 20.58 6.83
CA GLU A 251 0.50 21.48 7.71
C GLU A 251 1.55 20.69 8.52
N ALA A 252 1.16 19.59 9.15
CA ALA A 252 2.06 18.78 9.97
C ALA A 252 3.21 18.19 9.14
N LEU A 253 2.92 17.61 7.97
CA LEU A 253 3.94 17.06 7.05
C LEU A 253 4.92 18.14 6.59
N GLY A 254 4.45 19.36 6.36
CA GLY A 254 5.29 20.51 5.99
C GLY A 254 6.30 20.93 7.06
N THR A 255 6.19 20.42 8.29
CA THR A 255 7.16 20.66 9.37
C THR A 255 8.25 19.61 9.47
N LEU A 256 8.21 18.57 8.64
CA LEU A 256 9.23 17.51 8.65
C LEU A 256 10.49 17.97 7.92
N GLU A 257 11.62 17.67 8.55
CA GLU A 257 12.95 17.96 8.01
C GLU A 257 13.81 16.70 8.04
N THR A 258 14.67 16.55 7.03
CA THR A 258 15.71 15.52 6.99
C THR A 258 16.78 15.78 8.05
N ALA A 259 17.69 14.84 8.23
CA ALA A 259 18.85 15.01 9.14
C ALA A 259 19.75 16.19 8.74
N GLU A 260 19.74 16.57 7.46
CA GLU A 260 20.50 17.70 6.90
C GLU A 260 19.76 19.04 7.06
N GLY A 261 18.54 19.06 7.63
CA GLY A 261 17.72 20.25 7.79
C GLY A 261 16.97 20.69 6.53
N GLU A 262 16.88 19.81 5.52
CA GLU A 262 16.09 20.04 4.32
C GLU A 262 14.64 19.63 4.57
N ARG A 263 13.67 20.37 4.01
CA ARG A 263 12.26 19.98 4.07
C ARG A 263 12.02 18.67 3.33
N VAL A 264 11.21 17.79 3.92
CA VAL A 264 10.75 16.56 3.29
C VAL A 264 9.72 16.88 2.21
N TRP A 265 9.88 16.29 1.05
CA TRP A 265 8.92 16.43 -0.03
C TRP A 265 7.66 15.60 0.29
N SER A 266 6.52 16.27 0.41
CA SER A 266 5.23 15.61 0.64
C SER A 266 4.35 15.77 -0.60
N ARG A 267 4.03 14.65 -1.25
CA ARG A 267 3.23 14.59 -2.48
C ARG A 267 1.87 13.98 -2.20
N MET A 268 0.78 14.70 -2.55
CA MET A 268 -0.59 14.27 -2.32
C MET A 268 -1.12 13.51 -3.52
N HIS A 269 -1.39 12.21 -3.34
CA HIS A 269 -1.98 11.35 -4.36
C HIS A 269 -3.46 11.05 -4.06
N TYR A 270 -4.23 10.70 -5.10
CA TYR A 270 -5.63 10.29 -5.01
C TYR A 270 -6.51 11.33 -4.31
N VAL A 271 -6.31 12.59 -4.65
CA VAL A 271 -7.08 13.72 -4.12
C VAL A 271 -8.41 13.81 -4.87
N TYR A 272 -9.51 13.92 -4.14
CA TYR A 272 -10.82 14.18 -4.72
C TYR A 272 -11.08 15.70 -4.74
N PRO A 273 -11.69 16.25 -5.80
CA PRO A 273 -11.84 17.71 -5.96
C PRO A 273 -12.96 18.30 -5.08
N TYR A 274 -12.87 18.11 -3.77
CA TYR A 274 -13.75 18.81 -2.85
C TYR A 274 -13.34 20.29 -2.71
N PRO A 275 -14.29 21.21 -2.43
CA PRO A 275 -13.98 22.64 -2.29
C PRO A 275 -12.88 22.95 -1.28
N HIS A 276 -12.78 22.19 -0.18
CA HIS A 276 -11.76 22.40 0.85
C HIS A 276 -10.34 22.01 0.41
N VAL A 277 -10.16 21.41 -0.76
CA VAL A 277 -8.82 21.12 -1.30
C VAL A 277 -8.11 22.42 -1.69
N ASP A 278 -8.84 23.46 -2.03
CA ASP A 278 -8.27 24.78 -2.33
C ASP A 278 -7.54 25.38 -1.12
N ASP A 279 -7.91 25.00 0.11
CA ASP A 279 -7.28 25.48 1.35
C ASP A 279 -5.78 25.12 1.44
N VAL A 280 -5.31 24.06 0.73
CA VAL A 280 -3.90 23.65 0.75
C VAL A 280 -3.04 24.35 -0.32
N ILE A 281 -3.63 25.09 -1.26
CA ILE A 281 -2.89 25.81 -2.30
C ILE A 281 -1.89 26.83 -1.72
N PRO A 282 -2.24 27.62 -0.68
CA PRO A 282 -1.26 28.48 -0.01
C PRO A 282 -0.07 27.71 0.56
N MET A 283 -0.28 26.49 1.06
CA MET A 283 0.80 25.64 1.59
C MET A 283 1.78 25.20 0.51
N MET A 284 1.29 24.97 -0.73
CA MET A 284 2.14 24.70 -1.90
C MET A 284 3.03 25.90 -2.24
N ARG A 285 2.44 27.10 -2.25
CA ARG A 285 3.18 28.35 -2.48
C ARG A 285 4.28 28.57 -1.42
N ASP A 286 3.98 28.22 -0.16
CA ASP A 286 4.88 28.43 0.96
C ASP A 286 5.87 27.25 1.13
N GLY A 287 5.82 26.26 0.24
CA GLY A 287 6.73 25.12 0.18
C GLY A 287 6.55 24.10 1.29
N LEU A 288 5.37 24.05 1.95
CA LEU A 288 5.06 23.04 2.97
C LEU A 288 4.74 21.67 2.37
N ILE A 289 4.10 21.65 1.22
CA ILE A 289 3.84 20.46 0.41
C ILE A 289 4.21 20.76 -1.05
N LEU A 290 4.47 19.73 -1.84
CA LEU A 290 4.78 19.91 -3.26
C LEU A 290 3.59 20.53 -4.01
N PRO A 291 3.84 21.43 -4.99
CA PRO A 291 2.79 22.01 -5.83
C PRO A 291 2.25 20.98 -6.85
N TYR A 292 1.68 19.91 -6.33
CA TYR A 292 1.22 18.77 -7.10
C TYR A 292 0.00 18.14 -6.42
N LEU A 293 -1.08 17.96 -7.18
CA LEU A 293 -2.26 17.20 -6.77
C LEU A 293 -2.60 16.19 -7.87
N ASP A 294 -2.67 14.93 -7.51
CA ASP A 294 -3.15 13.86 -8.37
C ASP A 294 -4.67 13.75 -8.20
N ILE A 295 -5.43 14.29 -9.18
CA ILE A 295 -6.88 14.39 -9.12
C ILE A 295 -7.53 13.67 -10.30
N PRO A 296 -8.19 12.51 -10.09
CA PRO A 296 -8.97 11.86 -11.12
C PRO A 296 -10.33 12.57 -11.30
N PHE A 297 -10.41 13.55 -12.18
CA PHE A 297 -11.65 14.30 -12.45
C PHE A 297 -12.78 13.45 -13.02
N GLN A 298 -12.49 12.41 -13.76
CA GLN A 298 -13.39 11.49 -14.47
C GLN A 298 -14.14 12.16 -15.64
N HIS A 299 -14.84 13.28 -15.41
CA HIS A 299 -15.55 14.03 -16.42
C HIS A 299 -15.70 15.51 -16.01
N ALA A 300 -15.93 16.40 -16.98
CA ALA A 300 -16.17 17.84 -16.73
C ALA A 300 -17.66 18.22 -16.72
N SER A 301 -18.56 17.41 -17.33
CA SER A 301 -20.00 17.72 -17.36
C SER A 301 -20.67 17.36 -16.03
N PRO A 302 -21.37 18.31 -15.38
CA PRO A 302 -22.12 18.03 -14.16
C PRO A 302 -23.19 16.95 -14.34
N THR A 303 -23.83 16.87 -15.52
CA THR A 303 -24.84 15.84 -15.83
C THR A 303 -24.23 14.45 -15.82
N VAL A 304 -23.04 14.28 -16.41
CA VAL A 304 -22.33 13.00 -16.45
C VAL A 304 -21.83 12.64 -15.06
N LEU A 305 -21.22 13.58 -14.32
CA LEU A 305 -20.77 13.35 -12.95
C LEU A 305 -21.90 12.92 -12.03
N LYS A 306 -23.10 13.54 -12.17
CA LYS A 306 -24.30 13.12 -11.44
C LYS A 306 -24.72 11.70 -11.80
N ALA A 307 -24.70 11.31 -13.07
CA ALA A 307 -25.01 9.95 -13.51
C ALA A 307 -23.97 8.94 -12.97
N MET A 308 -22.71 9.34 -12.87
CA MET A 308 -21.62 8.55 -12.25
C MET A 308 -21.72 8.49 -10.72
N ARG A 309 -22.68 9.17 -10.10
CA ARG A 309 -22.76 9.36 -8.63
C ARG A 309 -21.45 9.90 -8.04
N ARG A 310 -20.80 10.75 -8.81
CA ARG A 310 -19.56 11.39 -8.40
C ARG A 310 -19.86 12.82 -7.98
N PRO A 311 -19.68 13.18 -6.66
CA PRO A 311 -19.80 14.57 -6.22
C PRO A 311 -18.79 15.44 -6.97
N ALA A 312 -19.19 16.64 -7.35
CA ALA A 312 -18.36 17.62 -8.05
C ALA A 312 -18.41 18.94 -7.28
#